data_85e5f14198e629f808836f7ea54f2e59
#
_entry.id   85e5f14198e629f808836f7ea54f2e59
#
_cell.length_a   1.000
_cell.length_b   1.000
_cell.length_c   1.000
_cell.angle_alpha   90.00
_cell.angle_beta   90.00
_cell.angle_gamma   90.00
#
_symmetry.space_group_name_H-M   'P 1'
#
loop_
_entity.id
_entity.type
_entity.pdbx_description
1 polymer ?
#
loop_
_entity_poly.entity_id
_entity_poly.type
_entity_poly.pdbx_seq_one_letter_code
_entity_poly.pdbx_strand_id
1 'polypeptide(L)'
;MSASDNDIAAALMTLAKARGPGKSFCPSEAARRLSDEWRPLLPHIRRVAKDLPLIATRRGAQIDPDTAHGPIRLSLAPQGRRGSRG
;
A
#
# COMPACT_ATOMS: atom_id res chain seq x y z
N MET A 1 -0.49 1.92 -21.19
CA MET A 1 0.76 1.95 -20.61
C MET A 1 0.74 1.51 -19.19
N SER A 2 1.64 0.68 -18.79
CA SER A 2 1.63 0.23 -17.41
C SER A 2 2.40 1.17 -16.53
N ALA A 3 2.02 1.25 -15.29
CA ALA A 3 2.75 2.03 -14.30
C ALA A 3 4.01 1.29 -13.89
N SER A 4 5.09 2.01 -13.72
CA SER A 4 6.33 1.43 -13.24
C SER A 4 6.25 1.21 -11.73
N ASP A 5 7.20 0.44 -11.19
CA ASP A 5 7.28 0.26 -9.75
C ASP A 5 7.43 1.59 -9.03
N ASN A 6 8.20 2.53 -9.61
CA ASN A 6 8.38 3.84 -9.00
C ASN A 6 7.07 4.63 -8.99
N ASP A 7 6.28 4.54 -10.07
CA ASP A 7 4.99 5.23 -10.12
C ASP A 7 4.05 4.66 -9.07
N ILE A 8 4.05 3.34 -8.92
CA ILE A 8 3.20 2.68 -7.95
C ILE A 8 3.63 3.06 -6.53
N ALA A 9 4.92 3.01 -6.27
CA ALA A 9 5.43 3.36 -4.95
C ALA A 9 5.07 4.81 -4.60
N ALA A 10 5.21 5.72 -5.54
CA ALA A 10 4.88 7.13 -5.32
C ALA A 10 3.41 7.30 -5.00
N ALA A 11 2.53 6.63 -5.73
CA ALA A 11 1.10 6.73 -5.49
C ALA A 11 0.73 6.18 -4.11
N LEU A 12 1.31 5.04 -3.74
CA LEU A 12 1.04 4.44 -2.45
C LEU A 12 1.51 5.32 -1.30
N MET A 13 2.71 5.85 -1.41
CA MET A 13 3.24 6.70 -0.34
C MET A 13 2.52 8.04 -0.26
N THR A 14 2.10 8.59 -1.38
CA THR A 14 1.32 9.82 -1.38
C THR A 14 0.01 9.62 -0.61
N LEU A 15 -0.69 8.51 -0.89
CA LEU A 15 -1.92 8.22 -0.18
C LEU A 15 -1.68 7.96 1.30
N ALA A 16 -0.64 7.19 1.61
CA ALA A 16 -0.35 6.85 2.99
C ALA A 16 -0.05 8.09 3.82
N LYS A 17 0.73 8.99 3.26
CA LYS A 17 1.10 10.21 3.97
C LYS A 17 -0.07 11.17 4.08
N ALA A 18 -0.91 11.23 3.07
CA ALA A 18 -2.08 12.09 3.10
C ALA A 18 -3.08 11.64 4.17
N ARG A 19 -3.23 10.33 4.35
CA ARG A 19 -4.13 9.78 5.36
C ARG A 19 -3.52 9.84 6.74
N GLY A 20 -2.22 9.67 6.82
CA GLY A 20 -1.48 9.68 8.08
C GLY A 20 -1.46 8.32 8.78
N PRO A 21 -0.62 8.17 9.78
CA PRO A 21 -0.50 6.91 10.50
C PRO A 21 -1.84 6.54 11.15
N GLY A 22 -2.14 5.28 11.15
CA GLY A 22 -3.36 4.79 11.76
C GLY A 22 -4.59 4.85 10.88
N LYS A 23 -4.47 5.46 9.69
CA LYS A 23 -5.59 5.51 8.75
C LYS A 23 -5.26 4.68 7.53
N SER A 24 -6.18 3.84 7.14
CA SER A 24 -5.93 2.91 6.04
C SER A 24 -6.61 3.33 4.76
N PHE A 25 -6.14 2.77 3.67
CA PHE A 25 -6.74 2.97 2.36
C PHE A 25 -6.73 1.65 1.59
N CYS A 26 -7.55 1.55 0.58
CA CYS A 26 -7.62 0.35 -0.24
C CYS A 26 -6.59 0.44 -1.36
N PRO A 27 -5.90 -0.65 -1.70
CA PRO A 27 -4.95 -0.63 -2.82
C PRO A 27 -5.58 -0.13 -4.13
N SER A 28 -6.87 -0.34 -4.32
CA SER A 28 -7.55 0.15 -5.51
C SER A 28 -7.54 1.67 -5.63
N GLU A 29 -7.43 2.37 -4.51
CA GLU A 29 -7.34 3.84 -4.57
C GLU A 29 -6.06 4.28 -5.27
N ALA A 30 -4.94 3.60 -4.99
CA ALA A 30 -3.70 3.89 -5.68
C ALA A 30 -3.78 3.48 -7.15
N ALA A 31 -4.39 2.32 -7.41
CA ALA A 31 -4.50 1.83 -8.77
C ALA A 31 -5.30 2.80 -9.64
N ARG A 32 -6.39 3.32 -9.11
CA ARG A 32 -7.26 4.25 -9.84
C ARG A 32 -6.56 5.57 -10.16
N ARG A 33 -5.60 5.95 -9.34
CA ARG A 33 -4.83 7.15 -9.60
C ARG A 33 -3.87 6.96 -10.77
N LEU A 34 -3.51 5.71 -11.03
CA LEU A 34 -2.50 5.40 -12.04
C LEU A 34 -3.10 5.08 -13.40
N SER A 35 -4.28 4.52 -13.43
CA SER A 35 -4.88 4.09 -14.70
C SER A 35 -6.37 3.85 -14.54
N ASP A 36 -7.09 4.06 -15.66
CA ASP A 36 -8.49 3.69 -15.72
C ASP A 36 -8.63 2.18 -15.69
N GLU A 37 -7.62 1.49 -16.22
CA GLU A 37 -7.55 0.03 -16.17
C GLU A 37 -6.81 -0.38 -14.92
N TRP A 38 -7.43 -0.16 -13.79
CA TRP A 38 -6.75 -0.30 -12.51
C TRP A 38 -6.75 -1.73 -11.96
N ARG A 39 -7.74 -2.54 -12.33
CA ARG A 39 -7.81 -3.90 -11.77
C ARG A 39 -6.59 -4.76 -12.06
N PRO A 40 -6.05 -4.76 -13.28
CA PRO A 40 -4.85 -5.56 -13.54
C PRO A 40 -3.62 -5.11 -12.78
N LEU A 41 -3.65 -3.88 -12.24
CA LEU A 41 -2.51 -3.37 -11.49
C LEU A 41 -2.47 -3.89 -10.05
N LEU A 42 -3.58 -4.40 -9.54
CA LEU A 42 -3.66 -4.78 -8.13
C LEU A 42 -2.59 -5.77 -7.66
N PRO A 43 -2.31 -6.86 -8.38
CA PRO A 43 -1.24 -7.76 -7.94
C PRO A 43 0.12 -7.07 -7.89
N HIS A 44 0.37 -6.20 -8.85
CA HIS A 44 1.62 -5.47 -8.90
C HIS A 44 1.72 -4.48 -7.74
N ILE A 45 0.61 -3.80 -7.45
CA ILE A 45 0.57 -2.86 -6.33
C ILE A 45 0.83 -3.56 -5.01
N ARG A 46 0.25 -4.72 -4.80
CA ARG A 46 0.47 -5.47 -3.59
C ARG A 46 1.92 -5.88 -3.43
N ARG A 47 2.56 -6.27 -4.53
CA ARG A 47 3.96 -6.66 -4.49
C ARG A 47 4.85 -5.46 -4.15
N VAL A 48 4.60 -4.31 -4.76
CA VAL A 48 5.37 -3.10 -4.48
C VAL A 48 5.16 -2.66 -3.04
N ALA A 49 3.92 -2.75 -2.55
CA ALA A 49 3.61 -2.34 -1.18
C ALA A 49 4.42 -3.10 -0.15
N LYS A 50 4.76 -4.34 -0.44
CA LYS A 50 5.54 -5.15 0.48
C LYS A 50 6.91 -4.56 0.77
N ASP A 51 7.48 -3.83 -0.18
CA ASP A 51 8.81 -3.25 -0.04
C ASP A 51 8.78 -1.81 0.51
N LEU A 52 7.61 -1.32 0.85
CA LEU A 52 7.45 0.04 1.36
C LEU A 52 7.14 0.03 2.86
N PRO A 53 7.33 1.15 3.55
CA PRO A 53 6.99 1.23 4.97
C PRO A 53 5.49 1.33 5.20
N LEU A 54 4.78 0.30 4.75
CA LEU A 54 3.33 0.20 4.86
C LEU A 54 2.96 -1.07 5.60
N ILE A 55 1.82 -1.02 6.25
CA ILE A 55 1.24 -2.19 6.92
C ILE A 55 0.01 -2.60 6.14
N ALA A 56 -0.11 -3.88 5.83
CA ALA A 56 -1.31 -4.41 5.21
C ALA A 56 -2.12 -5.15 6.25
N THR A 57 -3.42 -4.91 6.26
CA THR A 57 -4.31 -5.58 7.21
C THR A 57 -5.54 -6.13 6.50
N ARG A 58 -6.14 -7.11 7.13
CA ARG A 58 -7.38 -7.68 6.68
C ARG A 58 -8.17 -8.01 7.92
N ARG A 59 -9.33 -7.34 8.05
CA ARG A 59 -10.19 -7.50 9.24
C ARG A 59 -9.43 -7.20 10.52
N GLY A 60 -8.56 -6.20 10.46
CA GLY A 60 -7.80 -5.79 11.62
C GLY A 60 -6.53 -6.57 11.91
N ALA A 61 -6.32 -7.68 11.20
CA ALA A 61 -5.11 -8.49 11.40
C ALA A 61 -4.06 -8.13 10.36
N GLN A 62 -2.83 -8.01 10.77
CA GLN A 62 -1.73 -7.71 9.86
C GLN A 62 -1.43 -8.92 8.99
N ILE A 63 -1.29 -8.70 7.70
CA ILE A 63 -1.04 -9.77 6.75
C ILE A 63 0.02 -9.33 5.76
N ASP A 64 0.50 -10.28 4.95
CA ASP A 64 1.45 -10.00 3.87
C ASP A 64 0.66 -9.55 2.64
N PRO A 65 0.87 -8.32 2.14
CA PRO A 65 0.09 -7.82 1.01
C PRO A 65 0.30 -8.60 -0.27
N ASP A 66 1.46 -9.23 -0.42
CA ASP A 66 1.79 -9.95 -1.64
C ASP A 66 1.07 -11.29 -1.73
N THR A 67 0.90 -11.96 -0.60
CA THR A 67 0.31 -13.29 -0.58
C THR A 67 -1.14 -13.32 -0.15
N ALA A 68 -1.65 -12.23 0.41
CA ALA A 68 -3.02 -12.20 0.89
C ALA A 68 -4.03 -12.27 -0.25
N HIS A 69 -5.13 -12.93 0.00
CA HIS A 69 -6.23 -13.00 -0.96
C HIS A 69 -7.37 -12.14 -0.48
N GLY A 70 -8.11 -11.61 -1.42
CA GLY A 70 -9.28 -10.80 -1.10
C GLY A 70 -8.94 -9.38 -0.72
N PRO A 71 -9.90 -8.62 -0.23
CA PRO A 71 -9.69 -7.20 0.08
C PRO A 71 -8.74 -7.02 1.24
N ILE A 72 -7.82 -6.07 1.09
CA ILE A 72 -6.89 -5.70 2.15
C ILE A 72 -6.89 -4.19 2.28
N ARG A 73 -6.34 -3.69 3.40
CA ARG A 73 -6.16 -2.26 3.62
C ARG A 73 -4.69 -2.00 3.87
N LEU A 74 -4.23 -0.85 3.43
CA LEU A 74 -2.85 -0.43 3.62
C LEU A 74 -2.83 0.83 4.48
N SER A 75 -1.80 0.97 5.30
CA SER A 75 -1.62 2.17 6.10
C SER A 75 -0.15 2.42 6.31
N LEU A 76 0.19 3.67 6.63
CA LEU A 76 1.57 4.04 6.88
C LEU A 76 2.05 3.36 8.15
N ALA A 77 3.20 2.69 8.06
CA ALA A 77 3.77 2.06 9.24
C ALA A 77 4.23 3.13 10.23
N PRO A 78 4.09 2.87 11.54
CA PRO A 78 4.56 3.83 12.52
C PRO A 78 6.07 3.90 12.47
N GLN A 79 6.58 5.01 11.98
CA GLN A 79 8.00 5.15 11.77
C GLN A 79 8.75 5.76 12.92
N GLY A 80 8.07 6.46 13.72
CA GLY A 80 8.72 7.06 14.86
C GLY A 80 9.32 6.07 15.79
N ARG A 81 8.89 4.84 15.73
CA ARG A 81 9.37 4.02 16.65
C ARG A 81 10.53 3.41 16.29
N ARG A 82 10.85 3.36 15.27
CA ARG A 82 11.85 2.80 14.92
C ARG A 82 12.92 3.20 15.35
N GLY A 83 13.00 4.11 15.29
CA GLY A 83 14.16 4.54 15.70
C GLY A 83 14.51 3.88 16.89
N SER A 84 13.72 3.40 17.40
CA SER A 84 14.08 2.93 18.50
C SER A 84 14.75 1.78 18.28
N ARG A 85 15.06 1.55 17.84
CA ARG A 85 15.58 0.78 17.75
C ARG A 85 16.29 0.87 17.55
N GLY A 86 16.37 1.18 17.65
CA GLY A 86 17.02 1.09 17.18
C GLY A 86 17.51 0.90 17.30
#